data_5efdc9aa6972d2a9a4cecc03402f5d59
#
_entry.id   5efdc9aa6972d2a9a4cecc03402f5d59
#
_cell.length_a   1.000
_cell.length_b   1.000
_cell.length_c   1.000
_cell.angle_alpha   90.00
_cell.angle_beta   90.00
_cell.angle_gamma   90.00
#
_symmetry.space_group_name_H-M   'P 1'
#
loop_
_entity.id
_entity.type
_entity.pdbx_description
1 polymer ?
#
loop_
_entity_poly.entity_id
_entity_poly.type
_entity_poly.pdbx_seq_one_letter_code
_entity_poly.pdbx_strand_id
1 'polypeptide(L)' 'MNSAYKLFITTKNKNRKFTHSVTFPLTHKGLYDAEDLFKSMQEEPSLQKLMLFRCDSNGRMHLLKKYEREEKA' A
#
# COMPACT_ATOMS: atom_id res chain seq x y z
N MET A 1 -11.01 -7.66 -16.78
CA MET A 1 -10.35 -6.87 -15.76
C MET A 1 -9.24 -7.66 -15.09
N ASN A 2 -8.15 -7.00 -14.80
CA ASN A 2 -6.97 -7.69 -14.26
C ASN A 2 -7.01 -7.77 -12.75
N SER A 3 -6.87 -8.98 -12.24
CA SER A 3 -6.67 -9.19 -10.81
C SER A 3 -5.24 -8.78 -10.44
N ALA A 4 -5.08 -8.12 -9.32
CA ALA A 4 -3.77 -7.66 -8.89
C ALA A 4 -3.78 -7.32 -7.41
N TYR A 5 -2.57 -7.20 -6.84
CA TYR A 5 -2.41 -6.58 -5.54
C TYR A 5 -2.13 -5.09 -5.76
N LYS A 6 -2.74 -4.25 -4.96
CA LYS A 6 -2.49 -2.81 -5.01
C LYS A 6 -2.06 -2.31 -3.64
N LEU A 7 -0.96 -1.61 -3.60
CA LEU A 7 -0.46 -0.98 -2.39
C LEU A 7 -0.61 0.52 -2.52
N PHE A 8 -1.41 1.11 -1.65
CA PHE A 8 -1.57 2.55 -1.59
C PHE A 8 -0.62 3.11 -0.53
N ILE A 9 0.20 4.04 -0.94
CA ILE A 9 1.22 4.65 -0.10
C ILE A 9 0.90 6.12 0.06
N THR A 10 0.61 6.53 1.29
CA THR A 10 0.36 7.94 1.59
C THR A 10 1.56 8.50 2.34
N THR A 11 2.16 9.54 1.78
CA THR A 11 3.28 10.24 2.41
C THR A 11 2.87 11.67 2.71
N LYS A 12 3.52 12.24 3.71
CA LYS A 12 3.29 13.62 4.09
C LYS A 12 4.62 14.38 4.04
N ASN A 13 4.61 15.48 3.31
CA ASN A 13 5.78 16.35 3.22
C ASN A 13 5.32 17.77 3.53
N LYS A 14 5.78 18.30 4.65
CA LYS A 14 5.33 19.58 5.20
C LYS A 14 3.81 19.50 5.44
N ASN A 15 3.01 20.32 4.75
CA ASN A 15 1.56 20.33 4.93
C ASN A 15 0.82 19.61 3.81
N ARG A 16 1.55 18.87 2.97
CA ARG A 16 0.94 18.18 1.82
C ARG A 16 0.99 16.68 1.98
N LYS A 17 -0.13 16.05 1.65
CA LYS A 17 -0.22 14.59 1.61
C LYS A 17 -0.28 14.14 0.16
N PHE A 18 0.47 13.10 -0.14
CA PHE A 18 0.49 12.50 -1.47
C PHE A 18 0.17 11.02 -1.33
N THR A 19 -0.68 10.52 -2.21
CA THR A 19 -1.00 9.11 -2.26
C THR A 19 -0.64 8.57 -3.63
N HIS A 20 0.16 7.50 -3.64
CA HIS A 20 0.40 6.75 -4.86
C HIS A 20 0.02 5.31 -4.69
N SER A 21 -0.17 4.64 -5.81
CA SER A 21 -0.43 3.21 -5.78
C SER A 21 0.62 2.48 -6.60
N VAL A 22 0.97 1.29 -6.13
CA VAL A 22 1.85 0.38 -6.84
C VAL A 22 1.07 -0.91 -7.06
N THR A 23 1.09 -1.42 -8.27
CA THR A 23 0.38 -2.63 -8.64
C THR A 23 1.35 -3.79 -8.77
N PHE A 24 0.97 -4.92 -8.19
CA PHE A 24 1.76 -6.16 -8.23
C PHE A 24 0.92 -7.27 -8.85
N PRO A 25 1.53 -8.22 -9.57
CA PRO A 25 0.77 -9.33 -10.13
C PRO A 25 0.18 -10.21 -9.04
N LEU A 26 -0.95 -10.84 -9.33
CA LEU A 26 -1.64 -11.72 -8.38
C LEU A 26 -0.97 -13.10 -8.40
N THR A 27 0.26 -13.15 -7.91
CA THR A 27 1.08 -14.35 -7.80
C THR A 27 1.73 -14.36 -6.43
N HIS A 28 2.33 -15.49 -6.05
CA HIS A 28 3.08 -15.56 -4.79
C HIS A 28 4.21 -14.54 -4.76
N LYS A 29 4.93 -14.40 -5.88
CA LYS A 29 6.00 -13.42 -5.95
C LYS A 29 5.47 -12.00 -5.84
N GLY A 30 4.35 -11.72 -6.50
CA GLY A 30 3.72 -10.40 -6.42
C GLY A 30 3.33 -10.05 -4.98
N LEU A 31 2.79 -11.04 -4.25
CA LEU A 31 2.45 -10.83 -2.85
C LEU A 31 3.70 -10.58 -2.00
N TYR A 32 4.76 -11.35 -2.20
CA TYR A 32 6.01 -11.13 -1.48
C TYR A 32 6.58 -9.75 -1.77
N ASP A 33 6.58 -9.34 -3.04
CA ASP A 33 7.09 -8.03 -3.41
C ASP A 33 6.26 -6.91 -2.77
N ALA A 34 4.95 -7.08 -2.75
CA ALA A 34 4.05 -6.11 -2.12
C ALA A 34 4.29 -6.02 -0.62
N GLU A 35 4.45 -7.16 0.04
CA GLU A 35 4.70 -7.21 1.48
C GLU A 35 6.07 -6.64 1.82
N ASP A 36 7.07 -6.91 0.98
CA ASP A 36 8.41 -6.33 1.14
C ASP A 36 8.36 -4.81 1.09
N LEU A 37 7.66 -4.27 0.10
CA LEU A 37 7.53 -2.82 -0.03
C LEU A 37 6.73 -2.26 1.15
N PHE A 38 5.68 -2.95 1.56
CA PHE A 38 4.89 -2.55 2.73
C PHE A 38 5.77 -2.41 3.97
N LYS A 39 6.63 -3.40 4.19
CA LYS A 39 7.53 -3.38 5.33
C LYS A 39 8.59 -2.30 5.21
N SER A 40 9.20 -2.18 4.03
CA SER A 40 10.27 -1.20 3.78
C SER A 40 9.77 0.23 3.94
N MET A 41 8.57 0.51 3.48
CA MET A 41 8.02 1.85 3.54
C MET A 41 7.72 2.31 4.97
N GLN A 42 7.59 1.39 5.91
CA GLN A 42 7.38 1.76 7.31
C GLN A 42 8.58 2.48 7.91
N GLU A 43 9.75 2.34 7.30
CA GLU A 43 10.96 3.02 7.73
C GLU A 43 11.10 4.42 7.12
N GLU A 44 10.26 4.74 6.15
CA GLU A 44 10.31 6.05 5.51
C GLU A 44 9.76 7.14 6.44
N PRO A 45 10.56 8.18 6.76
CA PRO A 45 10.11 9.22 7.70
C PRO A 45 8.86 9.97 7.27
N SER A 46 8.64 10.12 5.96
CA SER A 46 7.48 10.85 5.45
C SER A 46 6.22 10.00 5.37
N LEU A 47 6.33 8.71 5.65
CA LEU A 47 5.19 7.81 5.53
C LEU A 47 4.10 8.11 6.55
N GLN A 48 2.86 8.16 6.09
CA GLN A 48 1.68 8.34 6.93
C GLN A 48 0.83 7.09 6.98
N LYS A 49 0.65 6.43 5.84
CA LYS A 49 -0.31 5.33 5.75
C LYS A 49 0.06 4.37 4.64
N LEU A 50 -0.17 3.10 4.88
CA LEU A 50 -0.05 2.05 3.88
C LEU A 50 -1.30 1.21 3.90
N MET A 51 -1.83 0.87 2.72
CA MET A 51 -2.96 -0.04 2.60
C MET A 51 -2.69 -1.00 1.47
N LEU A 52 -2.66 -2.29 1.78
CA LEU A 52 -2.46 -3.33 0.79
C LEU A 52 -3.78 -4.02 0.51
N PHE A 53 -4.22 -3.98 -0.75
CA PHE A 53 -5.45 -4.59 -1.21
C PHE A 53 -5.19 -5.72 -2.19
N ARG A 54 -6.08 -6.68 -2.18
CA ARG A 54 -6.19 -7.67 -3.25
C ARG A 54 -7.41 -7.28 -4.08
N CYS A 55 -7.18 -7.04 -5.38
CA CYS A 55 -8.26 -6.72 -6.31
C CYS A 55 -8.60 -7.96 -7.11
N ASP A 56 -9.86 -8.38 -7.11
CA ASP A 56 -10.28 -9.55 -7.87
C ASP A 56 -10.79 -9.15 -9.25
N SER A 57 -11.11 -10.15 -10.06
CA SER A 57 -11.58 -9.94 -11.44
C SER A 57 -12.93 -9.25 -11.50
N ASN A 58 -13.68 -9.23 -10.43
CA ASN A 58 -14.98 -8.55 -10.35
C ASN A 58 -14.86 -7.08 -9.95
N GLY A 59 -13.64 -6.60 -9.75
CA GLY A 59 -13.41 -5.23 -9.35
C GLY A 59 -13.54 -4.97 -7.86
N ARG A 60 -13.67 -6.02 -7.06
CA ARG A 60 -13.76 -5.88 -5.61
C ARG A 60 -12.36 -5.78 -5.00
N MET A 61 -12.23 -4.90 -4.02
CA MET A 61 -10.99 -4.70 -3.30
C MET A 61 -11.13 -5.24 -1.89
N HIS A 62 -10.18 -6.10 -1.51
CA HIS A 62 -10.15 -6.69 -0.17
C HIS A 62 -8.91 -6.19 0.55
N LEU A 63 -9.09 -5.55 1.69
CA LEU A 63 -7.97 -5.05 2.48
C LEU A 63 -7.26 -6.22 3.16
N LEU A 64 -5.97 -6.38 2.87
CA LEU A 64 -5.15 -7.43 3.45
C LEU A 64 -4.32 -6.94 4.62
N LYS A 65 -3.73 -5.75 4.48
CA LYS A 65 -2.89 -5.15 5.51
C LYS A 65 -3.08 -3.65 5.52
N LYS A 66 -2.97 -3.08 6.70
CA LYS A 66 -3.03 -1.63 6.89
C LYS A 66 -2.00 -1.22 7.92
N TYR A 67 -1.32 -0.13 7.64
CA TYR A 67 -0.42 0.51 8.59
C TYR A 67 -0.70 2.01 8.57
N GLU A 68 -0.88 2.58 9.73
CA GLU A 68 -1.14 4.01 9.85
C GLU A 68 -0.28 4.56 10.97
N ARG A 69 0.49 5.58 10.64
CA ARG A 69 1.37 6.21 11.62
C ARG A 69 0.56 7.28 12.36
N GLU A 70 0.61 7.21 13.68
CA GLU A 70 -0.02 8.24 14.49
C GLU A 70 0.77 9.53 14.41
N GLU A 71 0.06 10.63 14.16
CA GLU A 71 0.66 11.94 14.27
C GLU A 71 0.63 12.35 15.74
N LYS A 72 1.80 12.61 16.28
CA LYS A 72 1.86 13.28 17.57
C LYS A 72 1.59 14.75 17.35
N ALA A 73 0.51 15.19 17.94
CA ALA A 73 0.17 16.61 17.92
C ALA A 73 1.25 17.43 18.61
#